data_4774d112bf683d27db804a0c5f1a276e
#
_entry.id   4774d112bf683d27db804a0c5f1a276e
#
_cell.length_a   1.000
_cell.length_b   1.000
_cell.length_c   1.000
_cell.angle_alpha   90.00
_cell.angle_beta   90.00
_cell.angle_gamma   90.00
#
_symmetry.space_group_name_H-M   'P 1'
#
loop_
_entity.id
_entity.type
_entity.pdbx_description
1 polymer ?
#
loop_
_entity_poly.entity_id
_entity_poly.type
_entity_poly.pdbx_seq_one_letter_code
_entity_poly.pdbx_strand_id
1 'polypeptide(L)' 'MNGKVKWFDPKKGYGFIVAEDGKEIFVHYTGIVKEGFKALNEGQLVTYEIGNGDKGEQAVNVQLLPKE' A
#
# COMPACT_ATOMS: atom_id res chain seq x y z
N MET A 1 1.00 9.27 -6.02
CA MET A 1 -0.09 8.51 -6.65
C MET A 1 -1.08 8.11 -5.57
N ASN A 2 -2.34 8.05 -5.93
CA ASN A 2 -3.39 7.67 -4.99
C ASN A 2 -3.95 6.31 -5.33
N GLY A 3 -4.34 5.56 -4.30
CA GLY A 3 -4.93 4.26 -4.48
C GLY A 3 -5.79 3.87 -3.29
N LYS A 4 -6.35 2.69 -3.36
CA LYS A 4 -7.18 2.15 -2.30
C LYS A 4 -6.69 0.76 -1.96
N VAL A 5 -6.60 0.47 -0.67
CA VAL A 5 -6.16 -0.85 -0.22
C VAL A 5 -7.20 -1.89 -0.62
N LYS A 6 -6.78 -2.87 -1.41
CA LYS A 6 -7.64 -3.98 -1.78
C LYS A 6 -7.74 -4.97 -0.62
N TRP A 7 -6.60 -5.37 -0.10
CA TRP A 7 -6.51 -6.17 1.11
C TRP A 7 -5.07 -6.12 1.62
N PHE A 8 -4.90 -6.44 2.87
CA PHE A 8 -3.57 -6.50 3.46
C PHE A 8 -3.58 -7.53 4.58
N ASP A 9 -2.59 -8.41 4.59
CA ASP A 9 -2.45 -9.42 5.62
C ASP A 9 -1.31 -9.02 6.56
N PRO A 10 -1.62 -8.51 7.75
CA PRO A 10 -0.58 -8.06 8.67
C PRO A 10 0.30 -9.20 9.20
N LYS A 11 -0.19 -10.42 9.17
CA LYS A 11 0.60 -11.57 9.60
C LYS A 11 1.68 -11.90 8.59
N LYS A 12 1.34 -11.79 7.32
CA LYS A 12 2.29 -12.05 6.23
C LYS A 12 3.09 -10.82 5.88
N GLY A 13 2.57 -9.64 6.19
CA GLY A 13 3.26 -8.38 5.95
C GLY A 13 3.15 -7.85 4.54
N TYR A 14 2.11 -8.24 3.79
CA TYR A 14 1.94 -7.72 2.44
C TYR A 14 0.47 -7.70 2.03
N GLY A 15 0.22 -7.03 0.94
CA GLY A 15 -1.12 -6.95 0.38
C GLY A 15 -1.08 -6.27 -0.98
N PHE A 16 -2.21 -5.72 -1.39
CA PHE A 16 -2.35 -5.07 -2.69
C PHE A 16 -3.12 -3.76 -2.56
N ILE A 17 -2.73 -2.81 -3.39
CA ILE A 17 -3.40 -1.53 -3.55
C ILE A 17 -3.97 -1.49 -4.95
N VAL A 18 -5.19 -0.99 -5.11
CA VAL A 18 -5.78 -0.75 -6.41
C VAL A 18 -5.52 0.69 -6.78
N ALA A 19 -4.79 0.91 -7.87
CA ALA A 19 -4.50 2.25 -8.37
C ALA A 19 -5.74 2.85 -9.01
N GLU A 20 -5.68 4.15 -9.30
CA GLU A 20 -6.80 4.86 -9.89
C GLU A 20 -7.22 4.30 -11.26
N ASP A 21 -6.27 3.72 -11.98
CA ASP A 21 -6.54 3.11 -13.29
C ASP A 21 -6.99 1.65 -13.19
N GLY A 22 -7.16 1.13 -11.96
CA GLY A 22 -7.61 -0.23 -11.74
C GLY A 22 -6.52 -1.27 -11.61
N LYS A 23 -5.26 -0.89 -11.76
CA LYS A 23 -4.16 -1.83 -11.59
C LYS A 23 -3.97 -2.21 -10.14
N GLU A 24 -3.66 -3.48 -9.91
CA GLU A 24 -3.32 -3.96 -8.58
C GLU A 24 -1.81 -3.87 -8.40
N ILE A 25 -1.39 -3.24 -7.32
CA ILE A 25 0.02 -3.01 -7.05
C ILE A 25 0.38 -3.66 -5.72
N PHE A 26 1.42 -4.49 -5.75
CA PHE A 26 1.90 -5.16 -4.55
C PHE A 26 2.44 -4.16 -3.55
N VAL A 27 2.15 -4.36 -2.27
CA VAL A 27 2.70 -3.55 -1.20
C VAL A 27 3.19 -4.46 -0.09
N HIS A 28 4.42 -4.19 0.38
CA HIS A 28 5.01 -4.90 1.50
C HIS A 28 5.08 -3.94 2.70
N TYR A 29 5.00 -4.48 3.92
CA TYR A 29 4.97 -3.62 5.10
C TYR A 29 6.19 -2.70 5.21
N THR A 30 7.32 -3.11 4.64
CA THR A 30 8.51 -2.26 4.64
C THR A 30 8.36 -1.02 3.79
N GLY A 31 7.38 -1.00 2.88
CA GLY A 31 7.09 0.16 2.06
C GLY A 31 6.05 1.09 2.66
N ILE A 32 5.55 0.79 3.84
CA ILE A 32 4.53 1.63 4.49
C ILE A 32 5.19 2.60 5.43
N VAL A 33 4.91 3.89 5.24
CA VAL A 33 5.43 4.95 6.09
C VAL A 33 4.40 5.23 7.18
N LYS A 34 4.52 4.52 8.29
CA LYS A 34 3.60 4.72 9.40
C LYS A 34 4.30 4.31 10.68
N GLU A 35 4.43 5.24 11.60
CA GLU A 35 5.09 4.98 12.86
C GLU A 35 4.33 3.96 13.71
N GLY A 36 5.06 2.97 14.18
CA GLY A 36 4.57 2.04 15.19
C GLY A 36 3.59 1.00 14.73
N PHE A 37 2.93 1.18 13.62
CA PHE A 37 1.91 0.24 13.18
C PHE A 37 1.90 0.16 11.66
N LYS A 38 2.32 -0.97 11.14
CA LYS A 38 2.47 -1.17 9.69
C LYS A 38 1.45 -2.14 9.16
N ALA A 39 0.19 -1.75 9.25
CA ALA A 39 -0.90 -2.52 8.69
C ALA A 39 -1.88 -1.60 8.00
N LEU A 40 -2.50 -2.10 6.97
CA LEU A 40 -3.48 -1.36 6.20
C LEU A 40 -4.81 -2.08 6.31
N ASN A 41 -5.89 -1.30 6.32
CA ASN A 41 -7.23 -1.87 6.34
C ASN A 41 -7.82 -1.83 4.94
N GLU A 42 -8.60 -2.84 4.62
CA GLU A 42 -9.30 -2.92 3.35
C GLU A 42 -10.14 -1.67 3.13
N GLY A 43 -10.02 -1.10 1.94
CA GLY A 43 -10.78 0.08 1.58
C GLY A 43 -10.17 1.42 1.96
N GLN A 44 -9.06 1.43 2.69
CA GLN A 44 -8.41 2.70 3.05
C GLN A 44 -7.82 3.37 1.82
N LEU A 45 -7.91 4.69 1.79
CA LEU A 45 -7.26 5.48 0.74
C LEU A 45 -5.83 5.78 1.15
N VAL A 46 -4.92 5.65 0.21
CA VAL A 46 -3.49 5.83 0.46
C VAL A 46 -2.85 6.59 -0.68
N THR A 47 -1.70 7.19 -0.38
CA THR A 47 -0.80 7.70 -1.41
C THR A 47 0.41 6.77 -1.42
N TYR A 48 1.03 6.66 -2.59
CA TYR A 48 2.18 5.77 -2.73
C TYR A 48 3.00 6.18 -3.93
N GLU A 49 4.18 5.59 -4.04
CA GLU A 49 5.05 5.71 -5.21
C GLU A 49 5.35 4.31 -5.73
N ILE A 50 5.79 4.23 -6.97
CA ILE A 50 6.17 2.95 -7.56
C ILE A 50 7.67 2.77 -7.42
N GLY A 51 8.06 1.63 -6.85
CA GLY A 51 9.45 1.24 -6.76
C GLY A 51 9.63 -0.15 -7.32
N ASN A 52 10.88 -0.56 -7.46
CA ASN A 52 11.19 -1.91 -7.92
C ASN A 52 11.58 -2.78 -6.72
N GLY A 53 10.92 -3.92 -6.61
CA GLY A 53 11.21 -4.88 -5.58
C GLY A 53 11.52 -6.24 -6.18
N ASP A 54 11.66 -7.24 -5.32
CA ASP A 54 12.01 -8.60 -5.76
C ASP A 54 10.98 -9.19 -6.70
N LYS A 55 9.75 -8.75 -6.60
CA LYS A 55 8.65 -9.26 -7.43
C LYS A 55 8.26 -8.30 -8.54
N GLY A 56 9.11 -7.32 -8.83
CA GLY A 56 8.83 -6.32 -9.84
C GLY A 56 8.33 -5.02 -9.22
N GLU A 57 7.41 -4.34 -9.87
CA GLU A 57 6.88 -3.08 -9.36
C GLU A 57 6.11 -3.29 -8.07
N GLN A 58 6.34 -2.41 -7.11
CA GLN A 58 5.59 -2.44 -5.87
C GLN A 58 5.42 -1.03 -5.33
N ALA A 59 4.41 -0.86 -4.46
CA ALA A 59 4.16 0.42 -3.83
C ALA A 59 5.19 0.66 -2.73
N VAL A 60 5.76 1.85 -2.73
CA VAL A 60 6.70 2.29 -1.69
C VAL A 60 6.24 3.65 -1.18
N ASN A 61 6.76 4.06 -0.02
CA ASN A 61 6.37 5.31 0.62
C ASN A 61 4.85 5.42 0.76
N VAL A 62 4.23 4.32 1.13
CA VAL A 62 2.77 4.26 1.28
C VAL A 62 2.36 4.99 2.53
N GLN A 63 1.47 5.96 2.38
CA GLN A 63 0.95 6.75 3.49
C GLN A 63 -0.57 6.81 3.41
N LEU A 64 -1.20 6.80 4.57
CA LEU A 64 -2.64 6.96 4.63
C LEU A 64 -3.02 8.38 4.25
N LEU A 65 -4.06 8.52 3.45
CA LEU A 65 -4.62 9.83 3.18
C LEU A 65 -5.36 10.31 4.42
N PRO A 66 -5.18 11.58 4.80
CA PRO A 66 -5.91 12.08 5.96
C PRO A 66 -7.41 12.08 5.69
N LYS A 67 -8.16 11.76 6.72
CA LYS A 67 -9.61 11.88 6.65
C LYS A 67 -10.00 13.32 6.91
N GLU A 68 -10.95 13.77 6.16
CA GLU A 68 -11.51 15.10 6.40
C GLU A 68 -12.66 15.04 7.37
#